data_a24a9c69e186f38beab94a1612fdfb98
#
_entry.id   a24a9c69e186f38beab94a1612fdfb98
#
_cell.length_a   1.000
_cell.length_b   1.000
_cell.length_c   1.000
_cell.angle_alpha   90.00
_cell.angle_beta   90.00
_cell.angle_gamma   90.00
#
_symmetry.space_group_name_H-M   'P 1'
#
loop_
_entity.id
_entity.type
_entity.pdbx_description
1 polymer ?
#
loop_
_entity_poly.entity_id
_entity_poly.type
_entity_poly.pdbx_seq_one_letter_code
_entity_poly.pdbx_strand_id
1 'polypeptide(L)'
;MRIGIFTDTYPPYINGVSTSVAMLENALKKKGHQVYIVTVNPDNMSYKYEDNDHIVRIPGIPTGIYDYRLTGIYPLRALKKIKKWNLDVIHSHTEFGVGTFARIVAGQFNIPLVHTYHTMYEDYIHYITKGYFMGPSKKIVEYLTKFYCDQTATELIVPTKKTYDLFKKKYKVNRNVHIIPTGIEIERFYKENFKQKELDELREKIGLKKDDFVILFVGRLAKEKSVDVLIDAHASICKNFTHAKLLIIGDGPDIEKFKKQAEKLKIKDNVIFTGKVPWEEVPKYYSISSVFATASKSETQGLTVIEAMAASIPVVCVLDESFEDAVIDGLNGYFFKNKRQYKKQIEELITDQNKVKQFGKQARINADAHSSKYFAERVLDVYKIAIGITNEKSNKSFLGKFKKVLGKKINGK
;
A
#
# COMPACT_ATOMS: atom_id res chain seq x y z
N MET A 1 22.98 -6.81 -5.82
CA MET A 1 22.22 -6.59 -7.08
C MET A 1 22.01 -5.11 -7.28
N ARG A 2 21.89 -4.69 -8.54
CA ARG A 2 21.47 -3.36 -8.99
C ARG A 2 20.01 -3.41 -9.39
N ILE A 3 19.16 -2.81 -8.58
CA ILE A 3 17.71 -2.95 -8.65
C ILE A 3 17.11 -1.61 -9.09
N GLY A 4 16.36 -1.59 -10.20
CA GLY A 4 15.65 -0.42 -10.66
C GLY A 4 14.19 -0.46 -10.23
N ILE A 5 13.75 0.45 -9.36
CA ILE A 5 12.34 0.60 -8.95
C ILE A 5 11.68 1.70 -9.77
N PHE A 6 10.57 1.39 -10.42
CA PHE A 6 9.83 2.27 -11.31
C PHE A 6 8.42 2.49 -10.78
N THR A 7 8.05 3.74 -10.51
CA THR A 7 6.77 4.09 -9.90
C THR A 7 6.31 5.49 -10.28
N ASP A 8 5.02 5.69 -10.51
CA ASP A 8 4.45 7.02 -10.74
C ASP A 8 4.33 7.83 -9.44
N THR A 9 4.39 7.18 -8.26
CA THR A 9 4.32 7.84 -6.95
C THR A 9 5.47 7.43 -6.04
N TYR A 10 6.20 8.41 -5.51
CA TYR A 10 7.35 8.24 -4.62
C TYR A 10 7.43 9.47 -3.70
N PRO A 11 8.02 9.42 -2.52
CA PRO A 11 8.14 10.60 -1.67
C PRO A 11 8.58 11.87 -2.44
N PRO A 12 7.95 13.04 -2.19
CA PRO A 12 7.15 13.38 -1.01
C PRO A 12 5.66 13.02 -1.07
N TYR A 13 5.17 12.31 -2.08
CA TYR A 13 3.78 11.86 -2.11
C TYR A 13 3.48 10.91 -0.95
N ILE A 14 2.32 11.11 -0.28
CA ILE A 14 1.87 10.31 0.86
C ILE A 14 0.70 9.45 0.41
N ASN A 15 0.96 8.20 0.06
CA ASN A 15 -0.04 7.18 -0.25
C ASN A 15 0.56 5.77 -0.07
N GLY A 16 -0.27 4.73 -0.05
CA GLY A 16 0.16 3.35 0.20
C GLY A 16 1.23 2.83 -0.75
N VAL A 17 1.20 3.23 -2.04
CA VAL A 17 2.20 2.83 -3.04
C VAL A 17 3.54 3.49 -2.74
N SER A 18 3.55 4.82 -2.52
CA SER A 18 4.75 5.57 -2.18
C SER A 18 5.41 5.04 -0.90
N THR A 19 4.61 4.77 0.13
CA THR A 19 5.08 4.17 1.39
C THR A 19 5.70 2.79 1.15
N SER A 20 5.02 1.91 0.40
CA SER A 20 5.52 0.57 0.08
C SER A 20 6.86 0.61 -0.66
N VAL A 21 7.00 1.50 -1.63
CA VAL A 21 8.24 1.67 -2.41
C VAL A 21 9.38 2.17 -1.52
N ALA A 22 9.14 3.19 -0.69
CA ALA A 22 10.15 3.71 0.22
C ALA A 22 10.61 2.68 1.25
N MET A 23 9.68 1.87 1.80
CA MET A 23 10.00 0.78 2.72
C MET A 23 10.85 -0.29 2.05
N LEU A 24 10.49 -0.70 0.82
CA LEU A 24 11.25 -1.69 0.06
C LEU A 24 12.67 -1.17 -0.26
N GLU A 25 12.79 0.05 -0.74
CA GLU A 25 14.07 0.69 -1.05
C GLU A 25 14.99 0.70 0.17
N ASN A 26 14.49 1.20 1.32
CA ASN A 26 15.26 1.28 2.55
C ASN A 26 15.71 -0.11 3.02
N ALA A 27 14.83 -1.10 2.97
CA ALA A 27 15.16 -2.46 3.39
C ALA A 27 16.17 -3.14 2.46
N LEU A 28 16.08 -2.91 1.14
CA LEU A 28 17.04 -3.41 0.17
C LEU A 28 18.42 -2.75 0.32
N LYS A 29 18.46 -1.42 0.54
CA LYS A 29 19.71 -0.69 0.82
C LYS A 29 20.37 -1.19 2.11
N LYS A 30 19.61 -1.41 3.19
CA LYS A 30 20.09 -2.00 4.45
C LYS A 30 20.68 -3.41 4.26
N LYS A 31 20.26 -4.16 3.23
CA LYS A 31 20.80 -5.47 2.86
C LYS A 31 21.99 -5.39 1.87
N GLY A 32 22.51 -4.20 1.59
CA GLY A 32 23.69 -3.99 0.76
C GLY A 32 23.42 -4.02 -0.76
N HIS A 33 22.17 -3.86 -1.19
CA HIS A 33 21.84 -3.74 -2.62
C HIS A 33 21.90 -2.28 -3.09
N GLN A 34 22.28 -2.07 -4.35
CA GLN A 34 22.19 -0.78 -5.02
C GLN A 34 20.77 -0.62 -5.58
N VAL A 35 20.06 0.41 -5.12
CA VAL A 35 18.69 0.69 -5.53
C VAL A 35 18.63 2.00 -6.28
N TYR A 36 18.00 1.98 -7.44
CA TYR A 36 17.79 3.11 -8.34
C TYR A 36 16.31 3.36 -8.53
N ILE A 37 15.88 4.61 -8.43
CA ILE A 37 14.47 5.00 -8.52
C ILE A 37 14.20 5.77 -9.79
N VAL A 38 13.16 5.40 -10.53
CA VAL A 38 12.59 6.19 -11.61
C VAL A 38 11.17 6.57 -11.23
N THR A 39 10.91 7.86 -11.13
CA THR A 39 9.61 8.39 -10.70
C THR A 39 9.29 9.72 -11.40
N VAL A 40 8.12 10.29 -11.08
CA VAL A 40 7.66 11.56 -11.61
C VAL A 40 8.18 12.72 -10.78
N ASN A 41 8.50 13.84 -11.42
CA ASN A 41 8.81 15.08 -10.71
C ASN A 41 7.52 15.67 -10.13
N PRO A 42 7.41 15.83 -8.79
CA PRO A 42 6.21 16.35 -8.16
C PRO A 42 6.04 17.86 -8.37
N ASP A 43 7.15 18.61 -8.56
CA ASP A 43 7.14 20.06 -8.51
C ASP A 43 6.84 20.69 -9.86
N ASN A 44 7.45 20.17 -10.94
CA ASN A 44 7.39 20.79 -12.25
C ASN A 44 7.57 19.79 -13.42
N MET A 45 7.56 20.31 -14.65
CA MET A 45 7.71 19.52 -15.88
C MET A 45 9.17 19.39 -16.34
N SER A 46 10.13 19.34 -15.41
CA SER A 46 11.56 19.16 -15.72
C SER A 46 12.09 17.82 -15.21
N TYR A 47 13.26 17.42 -15.71
CA TYR A 47 14.02 16.33 -15.12
C TYR A 47 14.70 16.80 -13.83
N LYS A 48 14.69 15.96 -12.79
CA LYS A 48 15.45 16.17 -11.56
C LYS A 48 16.23 14.90 -11.22
N TYR A 49 17.48 15.06 -10.81
CA TYR A 49 18.37 13.96 -10.44
C TYR A 49 18.77 14.17 -8.98
N GLU A 50 18.57 13.15 -8.17
CA GLU A 50 18.79 13.20 -6.72
C GLU A 50 19.65 11.98 -6.30
N ASP A 51 20.19 12.00 -5.07
CA ASP A 51 20.95 10.92 -4.45
C ASP A 51 22.08 10.39 -5.36
N ASN A 52 22.98 11.29 -5.79
CA ASN A 52 24.09 10.96 -6.71
C ASN A 52 23.60 10.21 -7.98
N ASP A 53 22.50 10.70 -8.55
CA ASP A 53 21.87 10.11 -9.73
C ASP A 53 21.24 8.72 -9.52
N HIS A 54 21.02 8.28 -8.29
CA HIS A 54 20.26 7.07 -8.01
C HIS A 54 18.75 7.30 -8.14
N ILE A 55 18.27 8.54 -8.05
CA ILE A 55 16.87 8.91 -8.25
C ILE A 55 16.74 9.78 -9.50
N VAL A 56 15.96 9.33 -10.46
CA VAL A 56 15.62 10.07 -11.67
C VAL A 56 14.14 10.42 -11.64
N ARG A 57 13.83 11.72 -11.53
CA ARG A 57 12.47 12.23 -11.65
C ARG A 57 12.24 12.71 -13.08
N ILE A 58 11.24 12.15 -13.75
CA ILE A 58 10.86 12.50 -15.11
C ILE A 58 9.74 13.55 -15.13
N PRO A 59 9.67 14.38 -16.18
CA PRO A 59 8.59 15.38 -16.32
C PRO A 59 7.20 14.73 -16.34
N GLY A 60 6.23 15.35 -15.66
CA GLY A 60 4.85 14.91 -15.68
C GLY A 60 3.85 16.06 -15.65
N ILE A 61 2.78 15.98 -16.46
CA ILE A 61 1.69 16.94 -16.51
C ILE A 61 0.66 16.62 -15.43
N PRO A 62 0.24 17.57 -14.58
CA PRO A 62 -0.81 17.34 -13.59
C PRO A 62 -2.12 16.91 -14.26
N THR A 63 -2.75 15.87 -13.74
CA THR A 63 -4.02 15.37 -14.29
C THR A 63 -5.25 16.02 -13.69
N GLY A 64 -5.10 16.75 -12.57
CA GLY A 64 -6.22 17.24 -11.76
C GLY A 64 -6.94 16.15 -10.96
N ILE A 65 -6.51 14.89 -11.08
CA ILE A 65 -7.02 13.76 -10.30
C ILE A 65 -5.98 13.45 -9.23
N TYR A 66 -6.23 13.92 -8.01
CA TYR A 66 -5.27 13.82 -6.89
C TYR A 66 -3.89 14.41 -7.25
N ASP A 67 -2.83 13.85 -6.69
CA ASP A 67 -1.45 14.22 -6.99
C ASP A 67 -0.87 13.48 -8.23
N TYR A 68 -1.71 12.80 -9.03
CA TYR A 68 -1.25 12.06 -10.19
C TYR A 68 -0.82 12.98 -11.32
N ARG A 69 0.32 12.64 -11.92
CA ARG A 69 0.87 13.36 -13.10
C ARG A 69 1.08 12.35 -14.24
N LEU A 70 0.67 12.72 -15.42
CA LEU A 70 0.87 11.91 -16.62
C LEU A 70 2.25 12.19 -17.21
N THR A 71 3.03 11.14 -17.46
CA THR A 71 4.37 11.23 -18.03
C THR A 71 4.39 10.72 -19.46
N GLY A 72 5.42 11.15 -20.22
CA GLY A 72 5.73 10.52 -21.50
C GLY A 72 6.18 9.06 -21.29
N ILE A 73 5.77 8.19 -22.21
CA ILE A 73 6.07 6.74 -22.14
C ILE A 73 7.52 6.40 -22.54
N TYR A 74 8.28 7.33 -23.12
CA TYR A 74 9.65 7.10 -23.58
C TYR A 74 10.57 8.30 -23.34
N PRO A 75 10.90 8.63 -22.08
CA PRO A 75 11.75 9.75 -21.72
C PRO A 75 13.24 9.46 -22.05
N LEU A 76 13.72 9.91 -23.23
CA LEU A 76 15.05 9.60 -23.76
C LEU A 76 16.21 9.97 -22.82
N ARG A 77 16.09 11.10 -22.07
CA ARG A 77 17.13 11.51 -21.12
C ARG A 77 17.25 10.54 -19.97
N ALA A 78 16.11 10.07 -19.42
CA ALA A 78 16.09 9.03 -18.38
C ALA A 78 16.66 7.70 -18.91
N LEU A 79 16.29 7.30 -20.14
CA LEU A 79 16.77 6.07 -20.75
C LEU A 79 18.31 6.02 -20.85
N LYS A 80 18.94 7.14 -21.29
CA LYS A 80 20.40 7.25 -21.35
C LYS A 80 21.08 7.07 -19.98
N LYS A 81 20.43 7.56 -18.92
CA LYS A 81 20.92 7.43 -17.56
C LYS A 81 20.77 5.99 -17.05
N ILE A 82 19.57 5.41 -17.21
CA ILE A 82 19.23 4.05 -16.77
C ILE A 82 20.16 3.03 -17.42
N LYS A 83 20.51 3.19 -18.69
CA LYS A 83 21.47 2.31 -19.38
C LYS A 83 22.81 2.21 -18.64
N LYS A 84 23.28 3.31 -18.02
CA LYS A 84 24.55 3.32 -17.26
C LYS A 84 24.46 2.60 -15.92
N TRP A 85 23.25 2.37 -15.38
CA TRP A 85 23.06 1.70 -14.11
C TRP A 85 23.32 0.19 -14.19
N ASN A 86 23.27 -0.40 -15.41
CA ASN A 86 23.44 -1.85 -15.65
C ASN A 86 22.57 -2.67 -14.69
N LEU A 87 21.27 -2.44 -14.67
CA LEU A 87 20.33 -3.05 -13.75
C LEU A 87 20.27 -4.59 -13.94
N ASP A 88 20.23 -5.31 -12.83
CA ASP A 88 20.04 -6.75 -12.79
C ASP A 88 18.55 -7.14 -12.88
N VAL A 89 17.68 -6.27 -12.35
CA VAL A 89 16.22 -6.44 -12.33
C VAL A 89 15.50 -5.08 -12.32
N ILE A 90 14.34 -5.02 -12.93
CA ILE A 90 13.41 -3.89 -12.86
C ILE A 90 12.19 -4.32 -12.05
N HIS A 91 11.81 -3.50 -11.07
CA HIS A 91 10.59 -3.68 -10.29
C HIS A 91 9.63 -2.51 -10.53
N SER A 92 8.50 -2.78 -11.16
CA SER A 92 7.45 -1.78 -11.43
C SER A 92 6.36 -1.86 -10.37
N HIS A 93 5.95 -0.69 -9.85
CA HIS A 93 4.91 -0.56 -8.82
C HIS A 93 3.65 0.15 -9.33
N THR A 94 3.66 0.57 -10.60
CA THR A 94 2.50 1.21 -11.25
C THR A 94 2.40 0.72 -12.70
N GLU A 95 1.22 0.88 -13.31
CA GLU A 95 0.95 0.37 -14.67
C GLU A 95 1.09 1.47 -15.73
N PHE A 96 0.79 2.73 -15.36
CA PHE A 96 0.70 3.82 -16.33
C PHE A 96 2.09 4.39 -16.72
N GLY A 97 2.24 5.65 -16.91
CA GLY A 97 3.42 6.37 -17.40
C GLY A 97 4.77 5.73 -17.12
N VAL A 98 5.22 5.79 -15.86
CA VAL A 98 6.51 5.21 -15.44
C VAL A 98 6.50 3.69 -15.52
N GLY A 99 5.38 3.06 -15.20
CA GLY A 99 5.24 1.62 -15.31
C GLY A 99 5.30 1.11 -16.76
N THR A 100 4.74 1.85 -17.72
CA THR A 100 4.89 1.56 -19.16
C THR A 100 6.34 1.75 -19.59
N PHE A 101 6.99 2.80 -19.13
CA PHE A 101 8.41 3.03 -19.41
C PHE A 101 9.30 1.91 -18.86
N ALA A 102 9.02 1.40 -17.66
CA ALA A 102 9.72 0.26 -17.09
C ALA A 102 9.71 -0.97 -18.02
N ARG A 103 8.55 -1.25 -18.63
CA ARG A 103 8.36 -2.38 -19.55
C ARG A 103 9.14 -2.21 -20.84
N ILE A 104 9.16 -1.01 -21.38
CA ILE A 104 9.95 -0.67 -22.56
C ILE A 104 11.46 -0.87 -22.28
N VAL A 105 11.94 -0.35 -21.15
CA VAL A 105 13.34 -0.50 -20.72
C VAL A 105 13.70 -1.98 -20.52
N ALA A 106 12.84 -2.74 -19.82
CA ALA A 106 13.03 -4.16 -19.58
C ALA A 106 13.14 -4.95 -20.88
N GLY A 107 12.23 -4.71 -21.83
CA GLY A 107 12.27 -5.35 -23.16
C GLY A 107 13.48 -4.94 -24.00
N GLN A 108 13.84 -3.65 -24.00
CA GLN A 108 14.94 -3.13 -24.80
C GLN A 108 16.30 -3.64 -24.33
N PHE A 109 16.50 -3.78 -23.02
CA PHE A 109 17.78 -4.21 -22.44
C PHE A 109 17.78 -5.67 -21.98
N ASN A 110 16.70 -6.42 -22.23
CA ASN A 110 16.52 -7.80 -21.80
C ASN A 110 16.74 -7.98 -20.30
N ILE A 111 16.17 -7.07 -19.50
CA ILE A 111 16.22 -7.10 -18.05
C ILE A 111 14.91 -7.74 -17.55
N PRO A 112 14.93 -8.70 -16.59
CA PRO A 112 13.70 -9.22 -16.00
C PRO A 112 12.89 -8.14 -15.32
N LEU A 113 11.56 -8.19 -15.50
CA LEU A 113 10.62 -7.26 -14.90
C LEU A 113 9.73 -7.97 -13.89
N VAL A 114 9.85 -7.58 -12.64
CA VAL A 114 8.90 -7.92 -11.56
C VAL A 114 7.87 -6.79 -11.46
N HIS A 115 6.61 -7.12 -11.25
CA HIS A 115 5.57 -6.13 -11.05
C HIS A 115 4.84 -6.39 -9.73
N THR A 116 4.66 -5.36 -8.89
CA THR A 116 3.78 -5.42 -7.73
C THR A 116 2.48 -4.66 -8.01
N TYR A 117 1.37 -5.35 -7.86
CA TYR A 117 0.03 -4.79 -8.01
C TYR A 117 -0.46 -4.21 -6.69
N HIS A 118 -0.72 -2.90 -6.66
CA HIS A 118 -1.09 -2.19 -5.43
C HIS A 118 -2.54 -1.72 -5.39
N THR A 119 -3.19 -1.51 -6.54
CA THR A 119 -4.46 -0.78 -6.60
C THR A 119 -5.55 -1.61 -7.25
N MET A 120 -6.66 -1.79 -6.54
CA MET A 120 -7.88 -2.38 -7.10
C MET A 120 -8.57 -1.39 -8.06
N TYR A 121 -8.05 -1.25 -9.28
CA TYR A 121 -8.54 -0.25 -10.25
C TYR A 121 -10.03 -0.36 -10.54
N GLU A 122 -10.61 -1.55 -10.46
CA GLU A 122 -12.06 -1.74 -10.65
C GLU A 122 -12.88 -0.93 -9.63
N ASP A 123 -12.39 -0.78 -8.41
CA ASP A 123 -13.07 -0.04 -7.36
C ASP A 123 -12.97 1.48 -7.55
N TYR A 124 -12.02 1.94 -8.37
CA TYR A 124 -11.78 3.36 -8.64
C TYR A 124 -12.39 3.86 -9.97
N ILE A 125 -12.95 2.97 -10.78
CA ILE A 125 -13.56 3.34 -12.08
C ILE A 125 -14.63 4.41 -11.93
N HIS A 126 -15.41 4.38 -10.84
CA HIS A 126 -16.49 5.35 -10.62
C HIS A 126 -15.98 6.79 -10.46
N TYR A 127 -14.75 7.00 -10.00
CA TYR A 127 -14.14 8.33 -9.94
C TYR A 127 -13.75 8.85 -11.33
N ILE A 128 -13.28 7.96 -12.20
CA ILE A 128 -12.83 8.32 -13.56
C ILE A 128 -14.05 8.56 -14.47
N THR A 129 -15.08 7.71 -14.36
CA THR A 129 -16.24 7.73 -15.24
C THR A 129 -17.41 8.56 -14.71
N LYS A 130 -17.28 9.14 -13.50
CA LYS A 130 -18.38 9.84 -12.79
C LYS A 130 -19.68 8.99 -12.74
N GLY A 131 -19.53 7.66 -12.75
CA GLY A 131 -20.65 6.72 -12.72
C GLY A 131 -21.25 6.36 -14.08
N TYR A 132 -20.79 6.99 -15.17
CA TYR A 132 -21.25 6.67 -16.53
C TYR A 132 -20.41 5.53 -17.15
N PHE A 133 -21.05 4.68 -17.99
CA PHE A 133 -20.38 3.59 -18.73
C PHE A 133 -19.60 2.58 -17.87
N MET A 134 -20.10 2.24 -16.68
CA MET A 134 -19.42 1.34 -15.73
C MET A 134 -19.06 -0.04 -16.31
N GLY A 135 -19.95 -0.64 -17.11
CA GLY A 135 -19.73 -1.99 -17.69
C GLY A 135 -18.58 -2.04 -18.69
N PRO A 136 -18.58 -1.22 -19.74
CA PRO A 136 -17.47 -1.15 -20.70
C PRO A 136 -16.15 -0.76 -20.05
N SER A 137 -16.16 0.22 -19.13
CA SER A 137 -14.96 0.68 -18.44
C SER A 137 -14.29 -0.42 -17.59
N LYS A 138 -15.08 -1.26 -16.91
CA LYS A 138 -14.56 -2.42 -16.17
C LYS A 138 -13.83 -3.41 -17.06
N LYS A 139 -14.36 -3.75 -18.23
CA LYS A 139 -13.72 -4.65 -19.19
C LYS A 139 -12.40 -4.09 -19.72
N ILE A 140 -12.35 -2.78 -19.98
CA ILE A 140 -11.12 -2.10 -20.43
C ILE A 140 -10.06 -2.17 -19.31
N VAL A 141 -10.42 -1.85 -18.07
CA VAL A 141 -9.49 -1.93 -16.94
C VAL A 141 -9.02 -3.36 -16.69
N GLU A 142 -9.91 -4.35 -16.76
CA GLU A 142 -9.54 -5.77 -16.68
C GLU A 142 -8.53 -6.16 -17.77
N TYR A 143 -8.79 -5.78 -19.01
CA TYR A 143 -7.89 -6.04 -20.13
C TYR A 143 -6.51 -5.39 -19.93
N LEU A 144 -6.48 -4.10 -19.54
CA LEU A 144 -5.23 -3.38 -19.28
C LEU A 144 -4.47 -3.99 -18.11
N THR A 145 -5.15 -4.30 -17.01
CA THR A 145 -4.55 -4.95 -15.84
C THR A 145 -3.92 -6.29 -16.23
N LYS A 146 -4.65 -7.12 -16.98
CA LYS A 146 -4.14 -8.40 -17.47
C LYS A 146 -2.94 -8.20 -18.41
N PHE A 147 -2.99 -7.23 -19.31
CA PHE A 147 -1.87 -6.91 -20.21
C PHE A 147 -0.61 -6.54 -19.42
N TYR A 148 -0.72 -5.62 -18.47
CA TYR A 148 0.44 -5.20 -17.68
C TYR A 148 0.98 -6.28 -16.74
N CYS A 149 0.12 -7.09 -16.15
CA CYS A 149 0.51 -8.09 -15.16
C CYS A 149 0.90 -9.43 -15.77
N ASP A 150 0.21 -9.89 -16.83
CA ASP A 150 0.43 -11.22 -17.41
C ASP A 150 1.39 -11.21 -18.60
N GLN A 151 1.20 -10.27 -19.53
CA GLN A 151 1.95 -10.32 -20.81
C GLN A 151 3.32 -9.65 -20.72
N THR A 152 3.50 -8.64 -19.89
CA THR A 152 4.70 -7.80 -19.88
C THR A 152 5.59 -7.97 -18.64
N ALA A 153 5.11 -8.60 -17.57
CA ALA A 153 5.93 -8.92 -16.40
C ALA A 153 6.58 -10.31 -16.52
N THR A 154 7.74 -10.52 -15.91
CA THR A 154 8.37 -11.84 -15.74
C THR A 154 7.70 -12.56 -14.56
N GLU A 155 7.58 -11.87 -13.43
CA GLU A 155 6.93 -12.34 -12.20
C GLU A 155 5.97 -11.28 -11.68
N LEU A 156 4.88 -11.70 -10.99
CA LEU A 156 3.87 -10.83 -10.41
C LEU A 156 3.82 -11.00 -8.89
N ILE A 157 3.86 -9.89 -8.18
CA ILE A 157 3.66 -9.82 -6.72
C ILE A 157 2.30 -9.19 -6.45
N VAL A 158 1.57 -9.77 -5.51
CA VAL A 158 0.29 -9.24 -4.99
C VAL A 158 0.31 -9.25 -3.46
N PRO A 159 -0.33 -8.27 -2.79
CA PRO A 159 -0.18 -8.13 -1.34
C PRO A 159 -0.98 -9.14 -0.52
N THR A 160 -2.09 -9.68 -1.06
CA THR A 160 -3.01 -10.54 -0.29
C THR A 160 -3.56 -11.69 -1.12
N LYS A 161 -4.15 -12.67 -0.42
CA LYS A 161 -4.86 -13.78 -1.05
C LYS A 161 -6.06 -13.29 -1.88
N LYS A 162 -6.78 -12.26 -1.45
CA LYS A 162 -7.85 -11.61 -2.21
C LYS A 162 -7.36 -11.18 -3.61
N THR A 163 -6.24 -10.49 -3.68
CA THR A 163 -5.65 -10.07 -4.94
C THR A 163 -5.08 -11.24 -5.74
N TYR A 164 -4.51 -12.25 -5.09
CA TYR A 164 -4.08 -13.49 -5.76
C TYR A 164 -5.26 -14.20 -6.45
N ASP A 165 -6.37 -14.37 -5.74
CA ASP A 165 -7.56 -15.01 -6.26
C ASP A 165 -8.19 -14.21 -7.42
N LEU A 166 -8.16 -12.88 -7.36
CA LEU A 166 -8.54 -12.01 -8.46
C LEU A 166 -7.73 -12.34 -9.74
N PHE A 167 -6.41 -12.43 -9.63
CA PHE A 167 -5.56 -12.70 -10.79
C PHE A 167 -5.69 -14.14 -11.27
N LYS A 168 -5.69 -15.13 -10.39
CA LYS A 168 -5.73 -16.54 -10.77
C LYS A 168 -7.12 -17.03 -11.15
N LYS A 169 -8.18 -16.67 -10.40
CA LYS A 169 -9.53 -17.17 -10.64
C LYS A 169 -10.32 -16.33 -11.64
N LYS A 170 -10.28 -14.99 -11.51
CA LYS A 170 -11.06 -14.09 -12.37
C LYS A 170 -10.31 -13.74 -13.66
N TYR A 171 -9.08 -13.22 -13.56
CA TYR A 171 -8.31 -12.80 -14.73
C TYR A 171 -7.61 -13.94 -15.45
N LYS A 172 -7.51 -15.14 -14.83
CA LYS A 172 -6.86 -16.35 -15.38
C LYS A 172 -5.45 -16.08 -15.90
N VAL A 173 -4.66 -15.35 -15.08
CA VAL A 173 -3.28 -15.00 -15.40
C VAL A 173 -2.39 -16.24 -15.39
N ASN A 174 -1.58 -16.41 -16.44
CA ASN A 174 -0.66 -17.56 -16.60
C ASN A 174 0.64 -17.40 -15.83
N ARG A 175 1.05 -16.14 -15.55
CA ARG A 175 2.28 -15.84 -14.77
C ARG A 175 2.24 -16.45 -13.38
N ASN A 176 3.44 -16.68 -12.83
CA ASN A 176 3.57 -16.93 -11.41
C ASN A 176 3.11 -15.68 -10.65
N VAL A 177 2.33 -15.90 -9.63
CA VAL A 177 1.81 -14.85 -8.76
C VAL A 177 2.25 -15.16 -7.35
N HIS A 178 2.99 -14.24 -6.72
CA HIS A 178 3.53 -14.39 -5.38
C HIS A 178 2.72 -13.53 -4.41
N ILE A 179 2.23 -14.13 -3.33
CA ILE A 179 1.56 -13.37 -2.27
C ILE A 179 2.66 -12.85 -1.34
N ILE A 180 2.96 -11.56 -1.44
CA ILE A 180 3.95 -10.91 -0.58
C ILE A 180 3.32 -9.62 -0.04
N PRO A 181 2.86 -9.64 1.22
CA PRO A 181 2.36 -8.44 1.87
C PRO A 181 3.41 -7.33 1.89
N THR A 182 2.99 -6.10 1.64
CA THR A 182 3.86 -4.93 1.83
C THR A 182 4.32 -4.86 3.27
N GLY A 183 5.61 -4.77 3.48
CA GLY A 183 6.19 -4.56 4.80
C GLY A 183 6.27 -3.09 5.15
N ILE A 184 6.15 -2.81 6.45
CA ILE A 184 6.36 -1.47 7.01
C ILE A 184 7.51 -1.49 8.02
N GLU A 185 8.04 -0.32 8.36
CA GLU A 185 8.98 -0.16 9.49
C GLU A 185 8.18 -0.21 10.79
N ILE A 186 7.83 -1.44 11.23
CA ILE A 186 6.97 -1.67 12.39
C ILE A 186 7.56 -1.06 13.67
N GLU A 187 8.90 -0.98 13.76
CA GLU A 187 9.62 -0.44 14.90
C GLU A 187 9.25 1.02 15.18
N ARG A 188 8.85 1.78 14.16
CA ARG A 188 8.42 3.19 14.32
C ARG A 188 7.17 3.36 15.16
N PHE A 189 6.29 2.36 15.14
CA PHE A 189 5.02 2.37 15.83
C PHE A 189 5.10 1.85 17.26
N TYR A 190 6.29 1.44 17.70
CA TYR A 190 6.49 0.91 19.03
C TYR A 190 6.23 1.97 20.08
N LYS A 191 5.32 1.66 21.00
CA LYS A 191 4.88 2.59 22.05
C LYS A 191 6.04 3.04 22.93
N GLU A 192 7.04 2.18 23.08
CA GLU A 192 8.26 2.39 23.84
C GLU A 192 9.17 3.50 23.28
N ASN A 193 8.96 3.92 22.04
CA ASN A 193 9.68 5.02 21.40
C ASN A 193 9.29 6.40 21.94
N PHE A 194 8.15 6.50 22.65
CA PHE A 194 7.58 7.78 23.05
C PHE A 194 7.56 7.90 24.57
N LYS A 195 7.97 9.07 25.07
CA LYS A 195 7.87 9.41 26.50
C LYS A 195 6.42 9.66 26.85
N GLN A 196 5.99 9.22 28.03
CA GLN A 196 4.62 9.42 28.50
C GLN A 196 4.21 10.91 28.47
N LYS A 197 5.11 11.80 28.83
CA LYS A 197 4.86 13.26 28.79
C LYS A 197 4.49 13.75 27.39
N GLU A 198 5.18 13.27 26.35
CA GLU A 198 4.87 13.64 24.94
C GLU A 198 3.48 13.14 24.51
N LEU A 199 3.10 11.96 24.98
CA LEU A 199 1.79 11.38 24.70
C LEU A 199 0.67 12.13 25.44
N ASP A 200 0.92 12.54 26.68
CA ASP A 200 -0.02 13.31 27.48
C ASP A 200 -0.22 14.71 26.88
N GLU A 201 0.85 15.40 26.48
CA GLU A 201 0.81 16.68 25.77
C GLU A 201 0.03 16.59 24.45
N LEU A 202 0.21 15.49 23.69
CA LEU A 202 -0.55 15.26 22.46
C LEU A 202 -2.05 15.07 22.77
N ARG A 203 -2.39 14.27 23.79
CA ARG A 203 -3.79 14.07 24.21
C ARG A 203 -4.46 15.42 24.58
N GLU A 204 -3.81 16.23 25.38
CA GLU A 204 -4.30 17.57 25.79
C GLU A 204 -4.48 18.48 24.56
N LYS A 205 -3.49 18.53 23.67
CA LYS A 205 -3.51 19.35 22.44
C LYS A 205 -4.71 19.06 21.56
N ILE A 206 -5.16 17.81 21.47
CA ILE A 206 -6.31 17.41 20.65
C ILE A 206 -7.61 17.27 21.44
N GLY A 207 -7.63 17.71 22.70
CA GLY A 207 -8.82 17.75 23.55
C GLY A 207 -9.24 16.41 24.15
N LEU A 208 -8.33 15.44 24.24
CA LEU A 208 -8.54 14.16 24.90
C LEU A 208 -8.22 14.25 26.40
N LYS A 209 -9.08 13.66 27.22
CA LYS A 209 -8.83 13.48 28.65
C LYS A 209 -8.02 12.20 28.91
N LYS A 210 -7.41 12.12 30.10
CA LYS A 210 -6.56 10.99 30.48
C LYS A 210 -7.30 9.64 30.39
N ASP A 211 -8.57 9.62 30.83
CA ASP A 211 -9.38 8.38 30.91
C ASP A 211 -10.26 8.16 29.65
N ASP A 212 -10.12 8.97 28.60
CA ASP A 212 -10.86 8.74 27.37
C ASP A 212 -10.40 7.47 26.68
N PHE A 213 -11.37 6.62 26.30
CA PHE A 213 -11.14 5.45 25.46
C PHE A 213 -11.14 5.88 23.99
N VAL A 214 -9.99 5.78 23.34
CA VAL A 214 -9.78 6.32 22.01
C VAL A 214 -9.89 5.23 20.95
N ILE A 215 -10.88 5.37 20.08
CA ILE A 215 -11.08 4.55 18.88
C ILE A 215 -10.45 5.31 17.70
N LEU A 216 -9.40 4.78 17.13
CA LEU A 216 -8.62 5.42 16.07
C LEU A 216 -9.05 4.96 14.69
N PHE A 217 -9.22 5.89 13.76
CA PHE A 217 -9.21 5.66 12.33
C PHE A 217 -8.10 6.50 11.68
N VAL A 218 -7.32 5.89 10.79
CA VAL A 218 -6.29 6.59 9.99
C VAL A 218 -6.52 6.29 8.53
N GLY A 219 -6.63 7.32 7.70
CA GLY A 219 -6.76 7.14 6.27
C GLY A 219 -7.37 8.32 5.55
N ARG A 220 -7.49 8.16 4.23
CA ARG A 220 -8.15 9.15 3.39
C ARG A 220 -9.65 9.20 3.68
N LEU A 221 -10.20 10.42 3.83
CA LEU A 221 -11.62 10.63 4.11
C LEU A 221 -12.42 10.68 2.81
N ALA A 222 -12.76 9.50 2.30
CA ALA A 222 -13.50 9.32 1.05
C ALA A 222 -14.49 8.15 1.20
N LYS A 223 -15.46 8.10 0.27
CA LYS A 223 -16.59 7.16 0.32
C LYS A 223 -16.16 5.69 0.49
N GLU A 224 -15.11 5.27 -0.19
CA GLU A 224 -14.60 3.90 -0.17
C GLU A 224 -14.08 3.46 1.20
N LYS A 225 -13.75 4.41 2.08
CA LYS A 225 -13.27 4.11 3.44
C LYS A 225 -14.38 3.91 4.47
N SER A 226 -15.63 4.22 4.07
CA SER A 226 -16.85 3.97 4.88
C SER A 226 -16.76 4.50 6.32
N VAL A 227 -16.17 5.69 6.51
CA VAL A 227 -16.02 6.34 7.83
C VAL A 227 -17.39 6.71 8.43
N ASP A 228 -18.39 6.95 7.59
CA ASP A 228 -19.78 7.16 7.98
C ASP A 228 -20.34 6.00 8.81
N VAL A 229 -19.94 4.76 8.52
CA VAL A 229 -20.35 3.57 9.28
C VAL A 229 -19.82 3.62 10.72
N LEU A 230 -18.56 4.04 10.90
CA LEU A 230 -17.95 4.20 12.22
C LEU A 230 -18.61 5.32 13.02
N ILE A 231 -18.87 6.49 12.40
CA ILE A 231 -19.52 7.63 13.04
C ILE A 231 -20.96 7.26 13.47
N ASP A 232 -21.73 6.61 12.60
CA ASP A 232 -23.09 6.17 12.93
C ASP A 232 -23.13 5.20 14.12
N ALA A 233 -22.20 4.24 14.13
CA ALA A 233 -22.11 3.27 15.22
C ALA A 233 -21.66 3.95 16.53
N HIS A 234 -20.70 4.88 16.44
CA HIS A 234 -20.18 5.62 17.59
C HIS A 234 -21.25 6.43 18.31
N ALA A 235 -22.23 6.98 17.59
CA ALA A 235 -23.38 7.67 18.20
C ALA A 235 -24.18 6.76 19.16
N SER A 236 -24.21 5.47 18.90
CA SER A 236 -24.86 4.51 19.78
C SER A 236 -23.97 4.09 20.95
N ILE A 237 -22.66 4.12 20.79
CA ILE A 237 -21.66 3.83 21.85
C ILE A 237 -21.63 4.99 22.86
N CYS A 238 -21.60 6.24 22.41
CA CYS A 238 -21.54 7.41 23.26
C CYS A 238 -22.74 7.56 24.23
N LYS A 239 -23.87 6.92 23.94
CA LYS A 239 -25.03 6.90 24.84
C LYS A 239 -24.72 6.24 26.18
N ASN A 240 -23.89 5.21 26.16
CA ASN A 240 -23.52 4.41 27.33
C ASN A 240 -22.11 4.76 27.85
N PHE A 241 -21.23 5.24 26.97
CA PHE A 241 -19.81 5.49 27.23
C PHE A 241 -19.41 6.88 26.74
N THR A 242 -19.71 7.89 27.55
CA THR A 242 -19.46 9.31 27.20
C THR A 242 -17.97 9.63 27.04
N HIS A 243 -17.08 8.82 27.66
CA HIS A 243 -15.63 8.93 27.55
C HIS A 243 -15.06 8.20 26.32
N ALA A 244 -15.89 7.55 25.51
CA ALA A 244 -15.46 6.99 24.25
C ALA A 244 -15.29 8.12 23.21
N LYS A 245 -14.12 8.18 22.59
CA LYS A 245 -13.77 9.18 21.56
C LYS A 245 -13.39 8.49 20.26
N LEU A 246 -13.95 8.95 19.15
CA LEU A 246 -13.57 8.52 17.80
C LEU A 246 -12.58 9.54 17.24
N LEU A 247 -11.32 9.15 17.14
CA LEU A 247 -10.24 9.97 16.60
C LEU A 247 -10.02 9.62 15.12
N ILE A 248 -10.24 10.58 14.24
CA ILE A 248 -10.16 10.41 12.78
C ILE A 248 -8.98 11.24 12.27
N ILE A 249 -7.95 10.54 11.76
CA ILE A 249 -6.75 11.13 11.18
C ILE A 249 -6.80 11.01 9.67
N GLY A 250 -6.62 12.12 9.00
CA GLY A 250 -6.56 12.21 7.56
C GLY A 250 -7.44 13.30 6.99
N ASP A 251 -7.38 13.43 5.68
CA ASP A 251 -8.13 14.41 4.91
C ASP A 251 -8.72 13.76 3.66
N GLY A 252 -9.66 14.42 3.03
CA GLY A 252 -10.26 13.91 1.80
C GLY A 252 -11.56 14.60 1.42
N PRO A 253 -12.15 14.25 0.25
CA PRO A 253 -13.31 14.94 -0.30
C PRO A 253 -14.56 14.88 0.58
N ASP A 254 -14.67 13.89 1.47
CA ASP A 254 -15.88 13.68 2.29
C ASP A 254 -15.74 14.22 3.74
N ILE A 255 -14.65 14.92 4.09
CA ILE A 255 -14.41 15.39 5.47
C ILE A 255 -15.56 16.25 6.00
N GLU A 256 -16.05 17.21 5.22
CA GLU A 256 -17.14 18.10 5.63
C GLU A 256 -18.48 17.35 5.76
N LYS A 257 -18.70 16.33 4.94
CA LYS A 257 -19.85 15.44 5.07
C LYS A 257 -19.82 14.66 6.38
N PHE A 258 -18.65 14.14 6.78
CA PHE A 258 -18.48 13.40 8.03
C PHE A 258 -18.63 14.28 9.27
N LYS A 259 -18.12 15.52 9.25
CA LYS A 259 -18.34 16.51 10.32
C LYS A 259 -19.82 16.82 10.49
N LYS A 260 -20.53 17.12 9.40
CA LYS A 260 -21.99 17.36 9.42
C LYS A 260 -22.77 16.13 9.94
N GLN A 261 -22.31 14.90 9.62
CA GLN A 261 -22.91 13.68 10.15
C GLN A 261 -22.77 13.61 11.68
N ALA A 262 -21.57 13.88 12.23
CA ALA A 262 -21.33 13.89 13.66
C ALA A 262 -22.18 14.96 14.38
N GLU A 263 -22.33 16.16 13.80
CA GLU A 263 -23.20 17.23 14.30
C GLU A 263 -24.68 16.79 14.31
N LYS A 264 -25.18 16.24 13.20
CA LYS A 264 -26.57 15.74 13.07
C LYS A 264 -26.88 14.66 14.11
N LEU A 265 -25.91 13.81 14.41
CA LEU A 265 -26.02 12.75 15.43
C LEU A 265 -25.79 13.25 16.86
N LYS A 266 -25.50 14.55 17.05
CA LYS A 266 -25.22 15.20 18.35
C LYS A 266 -24.02 14.58 19.10
N ILE A 267 -22.99 14.15 18.37
CA ILE A 267 -21.75 13.56 18.92
C ILE A 267 -20.49 14.30 18.50
N LYS A 268 -20.60 15.59 18.07
CA LYS A 268 -19.46 16.38 17.62
C LYS A 268 -18.31 16.43 18.63
N ASP A 269 -18.64 16.45 19.94
CA ASP A 269 -17.65 16.50 21.02
C ASP A 269 -17.00 15.13 21.33
N ASN A 270 -17.51 14.06 20.69
CA ASN A 270 -16.97 12.70 20.79
C ASN A 270 -16.26 12.24 19.52
N VAL A 271 -16.25 13.06 18.46
CA VAL A 271 -15.55 12.74 17.19
C VAL A 271 -14.54 13.85 16.92
N ILE A 272 -13.27 13.48 16.91
CA ILE A 272 -12.14 14.41 16.75
C ILE A 272 -11.58 14.22 15.34
N PHE A 273 -11.56 15.28 14.55
CA PHE A 273 -10.94 15.30 13.21
C PHE A 273 -9.64 16.11 13.29
N THR A 274 -8.50 15.48 13.07
CA THR A 274 -7.20 16.16 13.09
C THR A 274 -6.82 16.80 11.75
N GLY A 275 -7.46 16.37 10.65
CA GLY A 275 -6.94 16.66 9.32
C GLY A 275 -5.68 15.83 9.01
N LYS A 276 -4.88 16.30 8.04
CA LYS A 276 -3.59 15.68 7.72
C LYS A 276 -2.62 15.84 8.88
N VAL A 277 -1.98 14.76 9.27
CA VAL A 277 -0.89 14.71 10.25
C VAL A 277 0.40 14.35 9.49
N PRO A 278 1.54 15.03 9.78
CA PRO A 278 2.83 14.63 9.24
C PRO A 278 3.12 13.16 9.52
N TRP A 279 3.66 12.46 8.53
CA TRP A 279 3.86 11.00 8.63
C TRP A 279 4.75 10.58 9.81
N GLU A 280 5.69 11.43 10.19
CA GLU A 280 6.58 11.23 11.33
C GLU A 280 5.85 11.28 12.67
N GLU A 281 4.75 12.02 12.74
CA GLU A 281 3.94 12.20 13.95
C GLU A 281 2.84 11.13 14.11
N VAL A 282 2.44 10.48 13.02
CA VAL A 282 1.36 9.48 13.00
C VAL A 282 1.54 8.39 14.06
N PRO A 283 2.76 7.83 14.30
CA PRO A 283 2.95 6.79 15.31
C PRO A 283 2.55 7.20 16.74
N LYS A 284 2.66 8.48 17.11
CA LYS A 284 2.22 8.99 18.43
C LYS A 284 0.71 8.85 18.62
N TYR A 285 -0.05 9.06 17.55
CA TYR A 285 -1.51 8.94 17.58
C TYR A 285 -1.97 7.48 17.75
N TYR A 286 -1.28 6.52 17.16
CA TYR A 286 -1.50 5.12 17.48
C TYR A 286 -1.19 4.83 18.95
N SER A 287 -0.10 5.39 19.47
CA SER A 287 0.34 5.16 20.86
C SER A 287 -0.62 5.70 21.92
N ILE A 288 -1.40 6.76 21.62
CA ILE A 288 -2.42 7.31 22.52
C ILE A 288 -3.78 6.64 22.38
N SER A 289 -3.93 5.69 21.46
CA SER A 289 -5.21 5.05 21.14
C SER A 289 -5.39 3.72 21.85
N SER A 290 -6.65 3.34 22.08
CA SER A 290 -7.04 2.10 22.77
C SER A 290 -7.35 0.98 21.80
N VAL A 291 -7.93 1.29 20.63
CA VAL A 291 -8.30 0.36 19.57
C VAL A 291 -8.25 1.07 18.21
N PHE A 292 -7.86 0.34 17.19
CA PHE A 292 -7.96 0.81 15.80
C PHE A 292 -9.24 0.26 15.15
N ALA A 293 -9.97 1.10 14.41
CA ALA A 293 -11.19 0.69 13.74
C ALA A 293 -11.20 1.08 12.26
N THR A 294 -11.65 0.17 11.38
CA THR A 294 -11.87 0.47 9.96
C THR A 294 -13.07 -0.29 9.40
N ALA A 295 -13.84 0.40 8.55
CA ALA A 295 -14.97 -0.16 7.80
C ALA A 295 -14.70 -0.23 6.29
N SER A 296 -13.45 0.00 5.87
CA SER A 296 -13.03 -0.02 4.46
C SER A 296 -13.14 -1.42 3.85
N LYS A 297 -13.73 -1.52 2.64
CA LYS A 297 -13.82 -2.76 1.85
C LYS A 297 -13.02 -2.71 0.55
N SER A 298 -12.32 -1.60 0.32
CA SER A 298 -11.54 -1.34 -0.89
C SER A 298 -10.03 -1.46 -0.66
N GLU A 299 -9.62 -2.10 0.42
CA GLU A 299 -8.20 -2.31 0.69
C GLU A 299 -7.63 -3.43 -0.17
N THR A 300 -6.37 -3.27 -0.57
CA THR A 300 -5.57 -4.37 -1.10
C THR A 300 -4.86 -5.14 0.00
N GLN A 301 -4.50 -4.47 1.10
CA GLN A 301 -3.85 -5.06 2.28
C GLN A 301 -4.23 -4.36 3.60
N GLY A 302 -4.44 -3.02 3.60
CA GLY A 302 -4.75 -2.25 4.81
C GLY A 302 -3.53 -2.01 5.71
N LEU A 303 -2.54 -1.26 5.22
CA LEU A 303 -1.31 -0.97 5.97
C LEU A 303 -1.57 -0.36 7.35
N THR A 304 -2.60 0.47 7.49
CA THR A 304 -2.99 1.09 8.76
C THR A 304 -3.40 0.08 9.84
N VAL A 305 -3.88 -1.10 9.43
CA VAL A 305 -4.12 -2.25 10.34
C VAL A 305 -2.79 -2.75 10.89
N ILE A 306 -1.79 -2.92 10.03
CA ILE A 306 -0.46 -3.39 10.45
C ILE A 306 0.23 -2.35 11.36
N GLU A 307 0.07 -1.06 11.05
CA GLU A 307 0.56 0.05 11.89
C GLU A 307 -0.04 0.00 13.31
N ALA A 308 -1.36 -0.22 13.39
CA ALA A 308 -2.06 -0.38 14.66
C ALA A 308 -1.56 -1.59 15.45
N MET A 309 -1.40 -2.72 14.78
CA MET A 309 -0.87 -3.94 15.37
C MET A 309 0.54 -3.73 15.92
N ALA A 310 1.41 -3.05 15.15
CA ALA A 310 2.76 -2.70 15.57
C ALA A 310 2.78 -1.77 16.80
N ALA A 311 1.78 -0.89 16.95
CA ALA A 311 1.59 -0.05 18.13
C ALA A 311 0.99 -0.80 19.34
N SER A 312 0.84 -2.12 19.26
CA SER A 312 0.25 -2.95 20.32
C SER A 312 -1.20 -2.56 20.67
N ILE A 313 -1.99 -2.14 19.69
CA ILE A 313 -3.42 -1.88 19.86
C ILE A 313 -4.26 -2.89 19.08
N PRO A 314 -5.35 -3.40 19.65
CA PRO A 314 -6.25 -4.32 18.97
C PRO A 314 -6.94 -3.66 17.79
N VAL A 315 -7.34 -4.49 16.81
CA VAL A 315 -7.99 -4.03 15.58
C VAL A 315 -9.45 -4.48 15.56
N VAL A 316 -10.38 -3.58 15.21
CA VAL A 316 -11.78 -3.91 14.92
C VAL A 316 -12.07 -3.49 13.48
N CYS A 317 -12.13 -4.45 12.57
CA CYS A 317 -12.29 -4.16 11.15
C CYS A 317 -13.50 -4.88 10.55
N VAL A 318 -14.03 -4.33 9.45
CA VAL A 318 -15.06 -5.03 8.68
C VAL A 318 -14.51 -6.38 8.19
N LEU A 319 -15.37 -7.39 8.15
CA LEU A 319 -15.00 -8.69 7.58
C LEU A 319 -14.71 -8.50 6.08
N ASP A 320 -13.45 -8.55 5.70
CA ASP A 320 -12.95 -8.48 4.33
C ASP A 320 -11.64 -9.29 4.22
N GLU A 321 -11.49 -10.03 3.13
CA GLU A 321 -10.35 -10.91 2.88
C GLU A 321 -8.99 -10.16 2.87
N SER A 322 -8.98 -8.83 2.68
CA SER A 322 -7.75 -8.03 2.72
C SER A 322 -7.13 -7.91 4.11
N PHE A 323 -7.88 -8.24 5.16
CA PHE A 323 -7.41 -8.18 6.55
C PHE A 323 -7.16 -9.56 7.17
N GLU A 324 -7.59 -10.65 6.52
CA GLU A 324 -7.52 -12.02 7.08
C GLU A 324 -6.08 -12.52 7.28
N ASP A 325 -5.13 -12.00 6.51
CA ASP A 325 -3.71 -12.35 6.67
C ASP A 325 -3.07 -11.71 7.92
N ALA A 326 -3.69 -10.67 8.49
CA ALA A 326 -3.16 -9.90 9.62
C ALA A 326 -4.00 -10.06 10.90
N VAL A 327 -5.33 -9.99 10.78
CA VAL A 327 -6.26 -10.02 11.92
C VAL A 327 -6.78 -11.44 12.13
N ILE A 328 -6.66 -11.92 13.36
CA ILE A 328 -7.21 -13.21 13.82
C ILE A 328 -8.35 -12.91 14.80
N ASP A 329 -9.58 -13.21 14.39
CA ASP A 329 -10.78 -12.91 15.16
C ASP A 329 -10.74 -13.51 16.58
N GLY A 330 -10.98 -12.67 17.59
CA GLY A 330 -10.94 -13.07 19.00
C GLY A 330 -9.54 -13.26 19.60
N LEU A 331 -8.44 -12.99 18.83
CA LEU A 331 -7.07 -13.15 19.32
C LEU A 331 -6.30 -11.82 19.34
N ASN A 332 -6.25 -11.10 18.22
CA ASN A 332 -5.57 -9.82 18.11
C ASN A 332 -6.51 -8.67 17.70
N GLY A 333 -7.78 -8.99 17.52
CA GLY A 333 -8.82 -8.05 17.10
C GLY A 333 -10.14 -8.75 16.86
N TYR A 334 -11.04 -8.04 16.20
CA TYR A 334 -12.34 -8.52 15.80
C TYR A 334 -12.69 -8.18 14.36
N PHE A 335 -13.44 -9.11 13.71
CA PHE A 335 -14.16 -8.80 12.48
C PHE A 335 -15.62 -8.47 12.78
N PHE A 336 -16.17 -7.46 12.11
CA PHE A 336 -17.59 -7.15 12.15
C PHE A 336 -18.23 -7.21 10.76
N LYS A 337 -19.51 -7.61 10.71
CA LYS A 337 -20.32 -7.67 9.48
C LYS A 337 -21.33 -6.52 9.38
N ASN A 338 -21.66 -5.92 10.52
CA ASN A 338 -22.66 -4.84 10.63
C ASN A 338 -22.39 -3.94 11.85
N LYS A 339 -23.08 -2.80 11.89
CA LYS A 339 -22.96 -1.80 12.96
C LYS A 339 -23.26 -2.34 14.37
N ARG A 340 -24.21 -3.28 14.48
CA ARG A 340 -24.58 -3.88 15.80
C ARG A 340 -23.42 -4.71 16.35
N GLN A 341 -22.78 -5.49 15.51
CA GLN A 341 -21.63 -6.32 15.91
C GLN A 341 -20.43 -5.44 16.26
N TYR A 342 -20.11 -4.42 15.43
CA TYR A 342 -19.08 -3.43 15.71
C TYR A 342 -19.31 -2.78 17.09
N LYS A 343 -20.53 -2.25 17.34
CA LYS A 343 -20.87 -1.64 18.62
C LYS A 343 -20.59 -2.60 19.79
N LYS A 344 -21.09 -3.84 19.74
CA LYS A 344 -20.88 -4.84 20.78
C LYS A 344 -19.40 -5.09 21.08
N GLN A 345 -18.58 -5.23 20.03
CA GLN A 345 -17.15 -5.48 20.14
C GLN A 345 -16.39 -4.29 20.75
N ILE A 346 -16.74 -3.07 20.36
CA ILE A 346 -16.15 -1.87 20.98
C ILE A 346 -16.57 -1.72 22.43
N GLU A 347 -17.85 -1.92 22.78
CA GLU A 347 -18.35 -1.87 24.16
C GLU A 347 -17.65 -2.92 25.04
N GLU A 348 -17.39 -4.12 24.51
CA GLU A 348 -16.62 -5.16 25.19
C GLU A 348 -15.19 -4.69 25.48
N LEU A 349 -14.50 -4.09 24.51
CA LEU A 349 -13.15 -3.59 24.70
C LEU A 349 -13.08 -2.38 25.65
N ILE A 350 -14.13 -1.53 25.69
CA ILE A 350 -14.22 -0.44 26.67
C ILE A 350 -14.30 -0.97 28.09
N THR A 351 -15.07 -2.03 28.30
CA THR A 351 -15.32 -2.61 29.63
C THR A 351 -14.25 -3.59 30.10
N ASP A 352 -13.51 -4.21 29.17
CA ASP A 352 -12.47 -5.20 29.48
C ASP A 352 -11.06 -4.72 29.03
N GLN A 353 -10.41 -3.93 29.88
CA GLN A 353 -9.06 -3.43 29.66
C GLN A 353 -7.99 -4.55 29.62
N ASN A 354 -8.24 -5.71 30.24
CA ASN A 354 -7.33 -6.84 30.17
C ASN A 354 -7.35 -7.45 28.76
N LYS A 355 -8.52 -7.54 28.14
CA LYS A 355 -8.68 -7.99 26.77
C LYS A 355 -7.98 -7.04 25.79
N VAL A 356 -8.10 -5.72 25.97
CA VAL A 356 -7.35 -4.73 25.17
C VAL A 356 -5.84 -5.00 25.23
N LYS A 357 -5.29 -5.24 26.42
CA LYS A 357 -3.86 -5.55 26.59
C LYS A 357 -3.47 -6.89 25.98
N GLN A 358 -4.29 -7.94 26.13
CA GLN A 358 -4.02 -9.25 25.55
C GLN A 358 -4.03 -9.20 24.01
N PHE A 359 -5.08 -8.61 23.43
CA PHE A 359 -5.19 -8.45 21.98
C PHE A 359 -4.05 -7.58 21.43
N GLY A 360 -3.73 -6.47 22.09
CA GLY A 360 -2.63 -5.60 21.70
C GLY A 360 -1.28 -6.32 21.71
N LYS A 361 -0.98 -7.12 22.74
CA LYS A 361 0.24 -7.95 22.79
C LYS A 361 0.30 -8.93 21.60
N GLN A 362 -0.81 -9.62 21.34
CA GLN A 362 -0.87 -10.58 20.22
C GLN A 362 -0.79 -9.86 18.86
N ALA A 363 -1.44 -8.69 18.72
CA ALA A 363 -1.35 -7.86 17.54
C ALA A 363 0.11 -7.50 17.22
N ARG A 364 0.88 -7.10 18.24
CA ARG A 364 2.30 -6.80 18.10
C ARG A 364 3.12 -7.99 17.60
N ILE A 365 2.88 -9.18 18.16
CA ILE A 365 3.59 -10.40 17.73
C ILE A 365 3.27 -10.70 16.26
N ASN A 366 2.03 -10.55 15.86
CA ASN A 366 1.61 -10.84 14.48
C ASN A 366 2.12 -9.78 13.49
N ALA A 367 2.38 -8.53 13.93
CA ALA A 367 2.93 -7.47 13.09
C ALA A 367 4.34 -7.79 12.58
N ASP A 368 5.14 -8.59 13.28
CA ASP A 368 6.52 -8.94 12.90
C ASP A 368 6.59 -9.60 11.51
N ALA A 369 5.58 -10.40 11.14
CA ALA A 369 5.50 -11.02 9.82
C ALA A 369 5.31 -10.01 8.68
N HIS A 370 4.96 -8.77 9.00
CA HIS A 370 4.74 -7.66 8.07
C HIS A 370 5.85 -6.60 8.15
N SER A 371 7.01 -6.94 8.73
CA SER A 371 8.16 -6.02 8.79
C SER A 371 8.76 -5.77 7.41
N SER A 372 9.31 -4.58 7.20
CA SER A 372 10.01 -4.22 5.96
C SER A 372 11.21 -5.14 5.67
N LYS A 373 11.87 -5.64 6.70
CA LYS A 373 12.96 -6.62 6.60
C LYS A 373 12.48 -7.92 5.95
N TYR A 374 11.39 -8.49 6.46
CA TYR A 374 10.81 -9.74 5.96
C TYR A 374 10.24 -9.57 4.55
N PHE A 375 9.61 -8.44 4.29
CA PHE A 375 9.14 -8.05 2.96
C PHE A 375 10.26 -8.06 1.93
N ALA A 376 11.39 -7.38 2.22
CA ALA A 376 12.52 -7.32 1.31
C ALA A 376 13.13 -8.71 1.03
N GLU A 377 13.21 -9.59 2.03
CA GLU A 377 13.70 -10.96 1.84
C GLU A 377 12.86 -11.73 0.83
N ARG A 378 11.54 -11.70 0.98
CA ARG A 378 10.63 -12.39 0.07
C ARG A 378 10.67 -11.80 -1.35
N VAL A 379 10.77 -10.47 -1.47
CA VAL A 379 10.91 -9.80 -2.78
C VAL A 379 12.23 -10.17 -3.45
N LEU A 380 13.33 -10.26 -2.70
CA LEU A 380 14.62 -10.70 -3.22
C LEU A 380 14.59 -12.12 -3.79
N ASP A 381 13.82 -13.02 -3.21
CA ASP A 381 13.66 -14.37 -3.73
C ASP A 381 12.92 -14.37 -5.08
N VAL A 382 11.90 -13.50 -5.23
CA VAL A 382 11.23 -13.31 -6.53
C VAL A 382 12.19 -12.71 -7.58
N TYR A 383 13.07 -11.78 -7.18
CA TYR A 383 14.09 -11.24 -8.10
C TYR A 383 15.04 -12.34 -8.61
N LYS A 384 15.50 -13.25 -7.72
CA LYS A 384 16.35 -14.37 -8.12
C LYS A 384 15.64 -15.28 -9.13
N ILE A 385 14.36 -15.60 -8.91
CA ILE A 385 13.53 -16.37 -9.83
C ILE A 385 13.43 -15.68 -11.19
N ALA A 386 13.10 -14.38 -11.21
CA ALA A 386 12.94 -13.61 -12.44
C ALA A 386 14.23 -13.53 -13.26
N ILE A 387 15.39 -13.36 -12.60
CA ILE A 387 16.71 -13.35 -13.22
C ILE A 387 17.01 -14.73 -13.82
N GLY A 388 16.75 -15.83 -13.09
CA GLY A 388 16.93 -17.19 -13.56
C GLY A 388 16.14 -17.49 -14.84
N ILE A 389 14.85 -17.16 -14.86
CA ILE A 389 13.97 -17.33 -16.04
C ILE A 389 14.50 -16.57 -17.26
N THR A 390 14.95 -15.32 -17.08
CA THR A 390 15.43 -14.48 -18.18
C THR A 390 16.75 -15.04 -18.74
N ASN A 391 17.66 -15.49 -17.89
CA ASN A 391 18.93 -16.11 -18.29
C ASN A 391 18.71 -17.42 -19.07
N GLU A 392 17.78 -18.27 -18.63
CA GLU A 392 17.45 -19.51 -19.35
C GLU A 392 16.88 -19.24 -20.75
N LYS A 393 15.99 -18.26 -20.90
CA LYS A 393 15.44 -17.84 -22.20
C LYS A 393 16.53 -17.30 -23.11
N SER A 394 17.44 -16.49 -22.60
CA SER A 394 18.58 -15.95 -23.32
C SER A 394 19.51 -17.07 -23.83
N ASN A 395 19.85 -18.04 -22.95
CA ASN A 395 20.68 -19.19 -23.30
C ASN A 395 20.02 -20.08 -24.35
N LYS A 396 18.72 -20.37 -24.23
CA LYS A 396 17.97 -21.15 -25.23
C LYS A 396 17.92 -20.42 -26.59
N SER A 397 17.75 -19.11 -26.60
CA SER A 397 17.80 -18.28 -27.81
C SER A 397 19.19 -18.28 -28.46
N PHE A 398 20.25 -18.20 -27.67
CA PHE A 398 21.64 -18.25 -28.15
C PHE A 398 21.96 -19.64 -28.78
N LEU A 399 21.64 -20.73 -28.06
CA LEU A 399 21.83 -22.09 -28.53
C LEU A 399 21.01 -22.36 -29.79
N GLY A 400 19.79 -21.84 -29.90
CA GLY A 400 18.94 -21.93 -31.08
C GLY A 400 19.54 -21.20 -32.30
N LYS A 401 20.09 -19.99 -32.07
CA LYS A 401 20.83 -19.25 -33.11
C LYS A 401 22.11 -19.96 -33.51
N PHE A 402 22.85 -20.52 -32.56
CA PHE A 402 24.08 -21.27 -32.82
C PHE A 402 23.84 -22.55 -33.59
N LYS A 403 22.79 -23.34 -33.25
CA LYS A 403 22.36 -24.51 -34.01
C LYS A 403 21.94 -24.15 -35.44
N LYS A 404 21.26 -23.02 -35.65
CA LYS A 404 20.88 -22.52 -36.98
C LYS A 404 22.09 -22.14 -37.85
N VAL A 405 23.13 -21.56 -37.23
CA VAL A 405 24.39 -21.20 -37.89
C VAL A 405 25.21 -22.46 -38.26
N LEU A 406 25.31 -23.41 -37.32
CA LEU A 406 25.98 -24.71 -37.58
C LEU A 406 25.23 -25.57 -38.58
N GLY A 407 23.89 -25.63 -38.51
CA GLY A 407 23.07 -26.38 -39.45
C GLY A 407 23.15 -25.82 -40.89
N LYS A 408 23.35 -24.54 -41.07
CA LYS A 408 23.61 -23.94 -42.40
C LYS A 408 25.00 -24.26 -42.97
N LYS A 409 26.00 -24.56 -42.12
CA LYS A 409 27.34 -24.95 -42.55
C LYS A 409 27.44 -26.44 -42.94
N ILE A 410 26.51 -27.27 -42.46
CA ILE A 410 26.52 -28.75 -42.75
C ILE A 410 25.72 -29.09 -44.02
N ASN A 411 24.74 -28.25 -44.40
CA ASN A 411 23.90 -28.45 -45.59
C ASN A 411 24.35 -27.62 -46.81
N GLY A 412 25.56 -27.07 -46.78
CA GLY A 412 26.15 -26.28 -47.84
C GLY A 412 27.45 -26.89 -48.39
N LYS A 413 27.43 -28.23 -48.55
CA LYS A 413 28.41 -28.94 -49.36
C LYS A 413 27.67 -29.68 -50.45
#